data_e43ecbad477ca99e5929207196caab1a
#
_entry.id   e43ecbad477ca99e5929207196caab1a
#
_cell.length_a   1.000
_cell.length_b   1.000
_cell.length_c   1.000
_cell.angle_alpha   90.00
_cell.angle_beta   90.00
_cell.angle_gamma   90.00
#
_symmetry.space_group_name_H-M   'P 1'
#
loop_
_entity.id
_entity.type
_entity.pdbx_description
1 polymer ?
#
loop_
_entity_poly.entity_id
_entity_poly.type
_entity_poly.pdbx_seq_one_letter_code
_entity_poly.pdbx_strand_id
1 'polypeptide(L)'
;MNLLESLNKKAALINREIRQLIPTWELPDPINEAINHILESGGKRIRPILALLSCESVGGDINSVMKQAIALELIHNASLLWDDVLDADELRRGKITVHKKWDKNIAILAGAMITSKALELISNKPEILDLYLKVIGKMIEGQVLDISNSIDRASHLFESKSEKEIFEILRKRFQQKALEGMDWEESGDSHLIADFTEFEEERDYFEMITYKTSSLIKLATRIGATLGGGTQEEIDALTDYGLYLGLAFQLRDDLIGIISDEKTLGKPVGSDIRQGKLNLYTIFALRNLENSELSEFLELMRKADNKTEIQRVRKILDDCGALKYAKDKLKSIAQKAQDQLSTLRDTAPKITLNKLILFTIEREF
;
A
#
# COMPACT_ATOMS: atom_id res chain seq x y z
N MET A 1 20.79 18.66 6.00
CA MET A 1 19.87 17.97 6.94
C MET A 1 19.79 16.50 6.53
N ASN A 2 19.92 15.58 7.47
CA ASN A 2 19.77 14.14 7.21
C ASN A 2 18.30 13.85 6.86
N LEU A 3 18.03 12.86 5.98
CA LEU A 3 16.67 12.44 5.59
C LEU A 3 15.79 12.20 6.83
N LEU A 4 16.24 11.37 7.76
CA LEU A 4 15.50 11.02 8.97
C LEU A 4 15.16 12.26 9.84
N GLU A 5 16.08 13.20 9.95
CA GLU A 5 15.83 14.46 10.69
C GLU A 5 14.71 15.28 10.03
N SER A 6 14.72 15.40 8.69
CA SER A 6 13.67 16.10 7.94
C SER A 6 12.31 15.44 8.12
N LEU A 7 12.26 14.12 7.99
CA LEU A 7 11.01 13.36 8.15
C LEU A 7 10.48 13.45 9.58
N ASN A 8 11.34 13.31 10.59
CA ASN A 8 10.96 13.39 12.00
C ASN A 8 10.39 14.76 12.39
N LYS A 9 10.95 15.86 11.88
CA LYS A 9 10.41 17.21 12.11
C LYS A 9 8.99 17.35 11.57
N LYS A 10 8.75 16.88 10.34
CA LYS A 10 7.42 16.91 9.71
C LYS A 10 6.43 15.96 10.42
N ALA A 11 6.87 14.76 10.80
CA ALA A 11 6.06 13.84 11.58
C ALA A 11 5.65 14.41 12.94
N ALA A 12 6.57 15.09 13.64
CA ALA A 12 6.28 15.76 14.90
C ALA A 12 5.23 16.87 14.75
N LEU A 13 5.34 17.67 13.67
CA LEU A 13 4.35 18.70 13.35
C LEU A 13 2.96 18.08 13.11
N ILE A 14 2.86 17.07 12.25
CA ILE A 14 1.61 16.37 11.96
C ILE A 14 1.00 15.76 13.23
N ASN A 15 1.81 15.08 14.05
CA ASN A 15 1.36 14.49 15.30
C ASN A 15 0.84 15.55 16.29
N ARG A 16 1.44 16.72 16.32
CA ARG A 16 0.96 17.83 17.14
C ARG A 16 -0.43 18.30 16.69
N GLU A 17 -0.61 18.54 15.40
CA GLU A 17 -1.89 18.97 14.84
C GLU A 17 -3.00 17.94 15.06
N ILE A 18 -2.71 16.64 14.86
CA ILE A 18 -3.67 15.54 15.13
C ILE A 18 -4.07 15.53 16.60
N ARG A 19 -3.10 15.63 17.54
CA ARG A 19 -3.40 15.65 19.00
C ARG A 19 -4.26 16.83 19.42
N GLN A 20 -4.16 17.97 18.76
CA GLN A 20 -5.00 19.14 19.02
C GLN A 20 -6.41 18.97 18.45
N LEU A 21 -6.54 18.22 17.34
CA LEU A 21 -7.81 18.03 16.63
C LEU A 21 -8.73 17.04 17.35
N ILE A 22 -8.20 15.86 17.78
CA ILE A 22 -9.02 14.75 18.30
C ILE A 22 -9.93 15.17 19.47
N PRO A 23 -9.46 15.92 20.50
CA PRO A 23 -10.32 16.31 21.62
C PRO A 23 -11.53 17.17 21.23
N THR A 24 -11.49 17.81 20.06
CA THR A 24 -12.60 18.65 19.57
C THR A 24 -13.78 17.85 19.00
N TRP A 25 -13.65 16.52 18.88
CA TRP A 25 -14.65 15.67 18.24
C TRP A 25 -15.78 15.21 19.17
N GLU A 26 -15.58 15.28 20.49
CA GLU A 26 -16.60 14.92 21.52
C GLU A 26 -17.24 13.54 21.27
N LEU A 27 -16.38 12.50 21.11
CA LEU A 27 -16.82 11.15 20.75
C LEU A 27 -17.18 10.31 21.98
N PRO A 28 -18.08 9.30 21.84
CA PRO A 28 -18.36 8.32 22.89
C PRO A 28 -17.10 7.53 23.30
N ASP A 29 -16.96 7.22 24.61
CA ASP A 29 -15.74 6.64 25.16
C ASP A 29 -15.17 5.42 24.41
N PRO A 30 -15.91 4.36 24.05
CA PRO A 30 -15.29 3.23 23.35
C PRO A 30 -14.69 3.62 22.01
N ILE A 31 -15.31 4.55 21.28
CA ILE A 31 -14.84 5.03 19.98
C ILE A 31 -13.64 5.96 20.16
N ASN A 32 -13.72 6.90 21.11
CA ASN A 32 -12.63 7.83 21.40
C ASN A 32 -11.37 7.10 21.83
N GLU A 33 -11.47 6.12 22.73
CA GLU A 33 -10.35 5.30 23.17
C GLU A 33 -9.74 4.48 22.04
N ALA A 34 -10.55 3.86 21.17
CA ALA A 34 -10.10 3.10 20.02
C ALA A 34 -9.36 3.98 18.99
N ILE A 35 -9.86 5.18 18.73
CA ILE A 35 -9.24 6.17 17.83
C ILE A 35 -7.91 6.64 18.39
N ASN A 36 -7.84 6.99 19.67
CA ASN A 36 -6.59 7.37 20.32
C ASN A 36 -5.57 6.21 20.27
N HIS A 37 -6.01 4.98 20.54
CA HIS A 37 -5.16 3.79 20.51
C HIS A 37 -4.48 3.59 19.15
N ILE A 38 -5.22 3.66 18.03
CA ILE A 38 -4.63 3.49 16.70
C ILE A 38 -3.73 4.67 16.32
N LEU A 39 -4.12 5.91 16.57
CA LEU A 39 -3.35 7.10 16.22
C LEU A 39 -2.05 7.22 17.03
N GLU A 40 -2.07 6.78 18.31
CA GLU A 40 -0.92 6.73 19.20
C GLU A 40 -0.06 5.47 19.03
N SER A 41 -0.49 4.50 18.24
CA SER A 41 0.31 3.29 17.94
C SER A 41 1.62 3.62 17.17
N GLY A 42 1.82 4.88 16.81
CA GLY A 42 2.99 5.34 16.06
C GLY A 42 2.74 5.34 14.55
N GLY A 43 3.84 5.29 13.80
CA GLY A 43 3.83 5.33 12.34
C GLY A 43 4.75 6.41 11.80
N LYS A 44 5.30 6.17 10.61
CA LYS A 44 6.27 7.08 9.97
C LYS A 44 5.63 8.34 9.36
N ARG A 45 4.30 8.44 9.34
CA ARG A 45 3.53 9.57 8.77
C ARG A 45 3.92 9.90 7.32
N ILE A 46 4.26 8.90 6.51
CA ILE A 46 4.82 9.12 5.16
C ILE A 46 3.84 9.87 4.25
N ARG A 47 2.56 9.51 4.24
CA ARG A 47 1.55 10.11 3.37
C ARG A 47 1.38 11.62 3.63
N PRO A 48 1.12 12.08 4.85
CA PRO A 48 1.06 13.51 5.12
C PRO A 48 2.40 14.22 4.88
N ILE A 49 3.54 13.58 5.18
CA ILE A 49 4.87 14.16 4.89
C ILE A 49 5.06 14.37 3.39
N LEU A 50 4.61 13.43 2.56
CA LEU A 50 4.66 13.57 1.10
C LEU A 50 3.83 14.76 0.62
N ALA A 51 2.64 14.98 1.18
CA ALA A 51 1.84 16.17 0.85
C ALA A 51 2.58 17.46 1.21
N LEU A 52 3.21 17.54 2.40
CA LEU A 52 3.99 18.71 2.80
C LEU A 52 5.22 18.91 1.91
N LEU A 53 5.97 17.85 1.59
CA LEU A 53 7.16 17.92 0.73
C LEU A 53 6.81 18.32 -0.70
N SER A 54 5.73 17.80 -1.25
CA SER A 54 5.26 18.17 -2.59
C SER A 54 4.82 19.62 -2.66
N CYS A 55 4.15 20.13 -1.62
CA CYS A 55 3.80 21.54 -1.50
C CYS A 55 5.06 22.44 -1.47
N GLU A 56 6.02 22.10 -0.62
CA GLU A 56 7.28 22.88 -0.51
C GLU A 56 8.12 22.77 -1.80
N SER A 57 8.10 21.65 -2.52
CA SER A 57 8.91 21.46 -3.72
C SER A 57 8.51 22.37 -4.88
N VAL A 58 7.24 22.78 -4.91
CA VAL A 58 6.70 23.75 -5.88
C VAL A 58 6.71 25.19 -5.33
N GLY A 59 7.22 25.41 -4.10
CA GLY A 59 7.36 26.74 -3.47
C GLY A 59 6.17 27.15 -2.62
N GLY A 60 5.24 26.25 -2.32
CA GLY A 60 4.06 26.55 -1.50
C GLY A 60 4.33 26.57 0.01
N ASP A 61 3.38 27.17 0.74
CA ASP A 61 3.36 27.15 2.21
C ASP A 61 2.63 25.89 2.70
N ILE A 62 3.28 25.12 3.57
CA ILE A 62 2.72 23.88 4.16
C ILE A 62 1.40 24.11 4.92
N ASN A 63 1.16 25.33 5.42
CA ASN A 63 -0.11 25.66 6.07
C ASN A 63 -1.31 25.53 5.12
N SER A 64 -1.10 25.75 3.81
CA SER A 64 -2.16 25.63 2.80
C SER A 64 -2.67 24.20 2.61
N VAL A 65 -1.85 23.19 2.95
CA VAL A 65 -2.12 21.76 2.73
C VAL A 65 -2.26 20.97 4.04
N MET A 66 -2.06 21.60 5.20
CA MET A 66 -2.00 20.90 6.50
C MET A 66 -3.26 20.10 6.80
N LYS A 67 -4.46 20.65 6.61
CA LYS A 67 -5.73 19.95 6.84
C LYS A 67 -5.86 18.71 5.97
N GLN A 68 -5.48 18.81 4.70
CA GLN A 68 -5.49 17.71 3.75
C GLN A 68 -4.45 16.66 4.13
N ALA A 69 -3.27 17.05 4.55
CA ALA A 69 -2.24 16.15 5.05
C ALA A 69 -2.73 15.34 6.28
N ILE A 70 -3.43 15.99 7.21
CA ILE A 70 -4.06 15.33 8.36
C ILE A 70 -5.14 14.34 7.88
N ALA A 71 -6.02 14.75 6.96
CA ALA A 71 -7.08 13.88 6.43
C ALA A 71 -6.50 12.62 5.76
N LEU A 72 -5.38 12.72 5.02
CA LEU A 72 -4.67 11.55 4.47
C LEU A 72 -4.24 10.56 5.56
N GLU A 73 -3.68 11.06 6.66
CA GLU A 73 -3.24 10.21 7.76
C GLU A 73 -4.42 9.57 8.49
N LEU A 74 -5.52 10.31 8.67
CA LEU A 74 -6.74 9.79 9.27
C LEU A 74 -7.35 8.66 8.43
N ILE A 75 -7.51 8.86 7.12
CA ILE A 75 -8.01 7.83 6.19
C ILE A 75 -7.10 6.61 6.18
N HIS A 76 -5.77 6.81 6.17
CA HIS A 76 -4.85 5.69 6.28
C HIS A 76 -5.02 4.89 7.58
N ASN A 77 -5.20 5.56 8.73
CA ASN A 77 -5.41 4.83 9.98
C ASN A 77 -6.79 4.17 10.02
N ALA A 78 -7.81 4.73 9.37
CA ALA A 78 -9.11 4.07 9.18
C ALA A 78 -8.96 2.77 8.36
N SER A 79 -8.22 2.80 7.25
CA SER A 79 -7.96 1.59 6.45
C SER A 79 -7.24 0.52 7.25
N LEU A 80 -6.27 0.88 8.09
CA LEU A 80 -5.58 -0.09 8.95
C LEU A 80 -6.50 -0.77 9.97
N LEU A 81 -7.51 -0.06 10.50
CA LEU A 81 -8.50 -0.68 11.40
C LEU A 81 -9.31 -1.77 10.69
N TRP A 82 -9.68 -1.53 9.43
CA TRP A 82 -10.42 -2.50 8.62
C TRP A 82 -9.52 -3.65 8.17
N ASP A 83 -8.30 -3.36 7.74
CA ASP A 83 -7.31 -4.37 7.37
C ASP A 83 -7.04 -5.34 8.54
N ASP A 84 -6.80 -4.81 9.76
CA ASP A 84 -6.57 -5.61 10.96
C ASP A 84 -7.75 -6.59 11.25
N VAL A 85 -8.99 -6.16 11.00
CA VAL A 85 -10.19 -7.01 11.16
C VAL A 85 -10.27 -8.08 10.08
N LEU A 86 -9.98 -7.72 8.82
CA LEU A 86 -10.08 -8.59 7.65
C LEU A 86 -8.98 -9.67 7.66
N ASP A 87 -7.75 -9.26 8.03
CA ASP A 87 -6.58 -10.12 8.08
C ASP A 87 -6.48 -10.89 9.42
N ALA A 88 -7.36 -10.58 10.39
CA ALA A 88 -7.33 -11.11 11.76
C ALA A 88 -5.99 -10.86 12.50
N ASP A 89 -5.29 -9.76 12.17
CA ASP A 89 -4.01 -9.39 12.75
C ASP A 89 -4.13 -9.13 14.27
N GLU A 90 -3.27 -9.75 15.06
CA GLU A 90 -3.29 -9.57 16.52
C GLU A 90 -2.52 -8.33 16.99
N LEU A 91 -1.47 -7.98 16.25
CA LEU A 91 -0.57 -6.88 16.57
C LEU A 91 -0.39 -5.92 15.38
N ARG A 92 -0.42 -4.62 15.66
CA ARG A 92 -0.09 -3.54 14.73
C ARG A 92 0.97 -2.63 15.36
N ARG A 93 2.14 -2.52 14.72
CA ARG A 93 3.26 -1.70 15.23
C ARG A 93 3.66 -2.07 16.68
N GLY A 94 3.62 -3.36 17.02
CA GLY A 94 3.94 -3.88 18.34
C GLY A 94 2.87 -3.67 19.41
N LYS A 95 1.72 -3.06 19.08
CA LYS A 95 0.55 -2.93 19.97
C LYS A 95 -0.55 -3.89 19.54
N ILE A 96 -1.36 -4.34 20.52
CA ILE A 96 -2.56 -5.14 20.26
C ILE A 96 -3.53 -4.34 19.35
N THR A 97 -4.13 -5.00 18.36
CA THR A 97 -5.08 -4.36 17.42
C THR A 97 -6.38 -3.97 18.11
N VAL A 98 -7.10 -2.99 17.55
CA VAL A 98 -8.35 -2.49 18.15
C VAL A 98 -9.40 -3.61 18.27
N HIS A 99 -9.56 -4.44 17.23
CA HIS A 99 -10.54 -5.53 17.23
C HIS A 99 -10.22 -6.65 18.24
N LYS A 100 -8.97 -6.79 18.65
CA LYS A 100 -8.55 -7.72 19.71
C LYS A 100 -8.67 -7.11 21.10
N LYS A 101 -8.44 -5.79 21.23
CA LYS A 101 -8.50 -5.08 22.52
C LYS A 101 -9.94 -4.78 22.95
N TRP A 102 -10.81 -4.45 22.02
CA TRP A 102 -12.26 -4.23 22.23
C TRP A 102 -13.04 -5.34 21.55
N ASP A 103 -13.50 -5.08 20.31
CA ASP A 103 -14.13 -6.06 19.44
C ASP A 103 -14.14 -5.56 17.97
N LYS A 104 -14.62 -6.41 17.05
CA LYS A 104 -14.71 -6.09 15.61
C LYS A 104 -15.63 -4.91 15.34
N ASN A 105 -16.74 -4.79 16.08
CA ASN A 105 -17.73 -3.71 15.85
C ASN A 105 -17.11 -2.35 16.20
N ILE A 106 -16.42 -2.27 17.33
CA ILE A 106 -15.70 -1.04 17.72
C ILE A 106 -14.62 -0.66 16.69
N ALA A 107 -13.87 -1.62 16.18
CA ALA A 107 -12.87 -1.34 15.13
C ALA A 107 -13.51 -0.79 13.84
N ILE A 108 -14.61 -1.40 13.39
CA ILE A 108 -15.37 -0.96 12.20
C ILE A 108 -15.94 0.45 12.41
N LEU A 109 -16.58 0.71 13.55
CA LEU A 109 -17.19 2.00 13.87
C LEU A 109 -16.13 3.10 14.05
N ALA A 110 -15.00 2.78 14.68
CA ALA A 110 -13.88 3.72 14.82
C ALA A 110 -13.31 4.11 13.45
N GLY A 111 -13.14 3.16 12.54
CA GLY A 111 -12.70 3.41 11.16
C GLY A 111 -13.69 4.31 10.40
N ALA A 112 -14.98 4.03 10.50
CA ALA A 112 -16.03 4.86 9.88
C ALA A 112 -16.05 6.28 10.46
N MET A 113 -15.90 6.42 11.78
CA MET A 113 -15.84 7.72 12.46
C MET A 113 -14.61 8.54 12.04
N ILE A 114 -13.42 7.93 12.01
CA ILE A 114 -12.20 8.60 11.56
C ILE A 114 -12.36 9.09 10.11
N THR A 115 -12.93 8.25 9.23
CA THR A 115 -13.18 8.61 7.83
C THR A 115 -14.14 9.79 7.72
N SER A 116 -15.25 9.78 8.47
CA SER A 116 -16.20 10.87 8.52
C SER A 116 -15.52 12.18 8.97
N LYS A 117 -14.71 12.14 10.04
CA LYS A 117 -13.98 13.30 10.55
C LYS A 117 -12.90 13.81 9.59
N ALA A 118 -12.26 12.90 8.86
CA ALA A 118 -11.29 13.29 7.82
C ALA A 118 -11.98 14.05 6.68
N LEU A 119 -13.15 13.59 6.22
CA LEU A 119 -13.90 14.26 5.16
C LEU A 119 -14.51 15.59 5.65
N GLU A 120 -15.02 15.66 6.88
CA GLU A 120 -15.47 16.90 7.50
C GLU A 120 -14.37 17.97 7.53
N LEU A 121 -13.13 17.61 7.86
CA LEU A 121 -11.97 18.51 7.95
C LEU A 121 -11.67 19.22 6.62
N ILE A 122 -11.97 18.60 5.48
CA ILE A 122 -11.67 19.09 4.12
C ILE A 122 -12.91 19.51 3.33
N SER A 123 -14.09 19.44 3.92
CA SER A 123 -15.38 19.66 3.25
C SER A 123 -15.57 21.07 2.67
N ASN A 124 -14.79 22.05 3.13
CA ASN A 124 -14.83 23.41 2.61
C ASN A 124 -14.17 23.60 1.22
N LYS A 125 -13.60 22.54 0.63
CA LYS A 125 -13.00 22.50 -0.71
C LYS A 125 -13.61 21.33 -1.51
N PRO A 126 -14.76 21.54 -2.20
CA PRO A 126 -15.47 20.45 -2.87
C PRO A 126 -14.65 19.67 -3.88
N GLU A 127 -13.77 20.34 -4.63
CA GLU A 127 -12.87 19.71 -5.61
C GLU A 127 -11.83 18.79 -4.96
N ILE A 128 -11.38 19.14 -3.75
CA ILE A 128 -10.47 18.29 -2.97
C ILE A 128 -11.24 17.12 -2.34
N LEU A 129 -12.42 17.38 -1.79
CA LEU A 129 -13.29 16.35 -1.25
C LEU A 129 -13.62 15.26 -2.29
N ASP A 130 -13.92 15.64 -3.53
CA ASP A 130 -14.19 14.71 -4.63
C ASP A 130 -12.99 13.78 -4.90
N LEU A 131 -11.77 14.32 -4.89
CA LEU A 131 -10.54 13.50 -5.04
C LEU A 131 -10.40 12.47 -3.90
N TYR A 132 -10.69 12.85 -2.66
CA TYR A 132 -10.63 11.92 -1.52
C TYR A 132 -11.68 10.83 -1.62
N LEU A 133 -12.92 11.17 -2.00
CA LEU A 133 -14.01 10.21 -2.16
C LEU A 133 -13.67 9.18 -3.25
N LYS A 134 -13.14 9.61 -4.39
CA LYS A 134 -12.67 8.72 -5.46
C LYS A 134 -11.56 7.79 -4.98
N VAL A 135 -10.58 8.31 -4.25
CA VAL A 135 -9.47 7.49 -3.74
C VAL A 135 -9.93 6.50 -2.68
N ILE A 136 -10.85 6.89 -1.78
CA ILE A 136 -11.43 5.95 -0.80
C ILE A 136 -12.16 4.81 -1.53
N GLY A 137 -12.93 5.11 -2.58
CA GLY A 137 -13.55 4.10 -3.43
C GLY A 137 -12.51 3.13 -4.02
N LYS A 138 -11.44 3.66 -4.60
CA LYS A 138 -10.35 2.84 -5.16
C LYS A 138 -9.63 2.00 -4.09
N MET A 139 -9.40 2.52 -2.90
CA MET A 139 -8.82 1.74 -1.79
C MET A 139 -9.70 0.54 -1.41
N ILE A 140 -11.03 0.72 -1.39
CA ILE A 140 -12.00 -0.36 -1.13
C ILE A 140 -11.97 -1.39 -2.27
N GLU A 141 -11.99 -0.96 -3.53
CA GLU A 141 -11.84 -1.84 -4.70
C GLU A 141 -10.53 -2.64 -4.61
N GLY A 142 -9.40 -1.99 -4.31
CA GLY A 142 -8.10 -2.64 -4.13
C GLY A 142 -8.11 -3.68 -3.00
N GLN A 143 -8.81 -3.40 -1.90
CA GLN A 143 -8.98 -4.37 -0.82
C GLN A 143 -9.83 -5.58 -1.23
N VAL A 144 -10.88 -5.37 -2.02
CA VAL A 144 -11.68 -6.47 -2.60
C VAL A 144 -10.82 -7.33 -3.53
N LEU A 145 -9.97 -6.71 -4.36
CA LEU A 145 -9.04 -7.43 -5.23
C LEU A 145 -8.02 -8.25 -4.42
N ASP A 146 -7.41 -7.68 -3.37
CA ASP A 146 -6.46 -8.37 -2.49
C ASP A 146 -7.08 -9.62 -1.85
N ILE A 147 -8.30 -9.46 -1.31
CA ILE A 147 -9.07 -10.57 -0.75
C ILE A 147 -9.41 -11.63 -1.80
N SER A 148 -9.73 -11.22 -3.02
CA SER A 148 -10.15 -12.13 -4.09
C SER A 148 -8.98 -12.88 -4.75
N ASN A 149 -7.77 -12.33 -4.67
CA ASN A 149 -6.57 -12.86 -5.33
C ASN A 149 -5.75 -13.79 -4.42
N SER A 150 -6.31 -14.40 -3.38
CA SER A 150 -5.62 -15.39 -2.57
C SER A 150 -5.92 -16.82 -3.03
N ILE A 151 -4.92 -17.72 -2.98
CA ILE A 151 -5.06 -19.15 -3.30
C ILE A 151 -6.02 -19.85 -2.33
N ASP A 152 -6.02 -19.45 -1.05
CA ASP A 152 -6.85 -20.09 -0.01
C ASP A 152 -8.35 -19.94 -0.28
N ARG A 153 -8.80 -18.77 -0.75
CA ARG A 153 -10.20 -18.57 -1.16
C ARG A 153 -10.58 -19.30 -2.44
N ALA A 154 -9.61 -19.61 -3.28
CA ALA A 154 -9.78 -20.46 -4.44
C ALA A 154 -9.74 -21.96 -4.09
N SER A 155 -9.33 -22.35 -2.88
CA SER A 155 -9.14 -23.75 -2.46
C SER A 155 -10.41 -24.61 -2.55
N HIS A 156 -11.59 -24.02 -2.29
CA HIS A 156 -12.87 -24.72 -2.51
C HIS A 156 -13.10 -25.12 -3.98
N LEU A 157 -12.45 -24.45 -4.91
CA LEU A 157 -12.47 -24.78 -6.33
C LEU A 157 -11.44 -25.86 -6.70
N PHE A 158 -10.48 -26.17 -5.78
CA PHE A 158 -9.30 -26.97 -6.06
C PHE A 158 -9.28 -28.34 -5.34
N GLU A 159 -10.19 -28.58 -4.39
CA GLU A 159 -10.18 -29.80 -3.54
C GLU A 159 -10.20 -31.13 -4.30
N SER A 160 -10.57 -31.14 -5.60
CA SER A 160 -10.67 -32.36 -6.43
C SER A 160 -9.99 -32.26 -7.79
N LYS A 161 -9.15 -31.24 -8.05
CA LYS A 161 -8.65 -30.94 -9.40
C LYS A 161 -7.13 -31.16 -9.52
N SER A 162 -6.71 -31.59 -10.71
CA SER A 162 -5.30 -31.71 -11.07
C SER A 162 -4.62 -30.34 -11.15
N GLU A 163 -3.31 -30.29 -10.98
CA GLU A 163 -2.48 -29.09 -11.05
C GLU A 163 -2.73 -28.27 -12.33
N LYS A 164 -2.89 -28.96 -13.45
CA LYS A 164 -3.17 -28.35 -14.74
C LYS A 164 -4.54 -27.68 -14.78
N GLU A 165 -5.53 -28.26 -14.11
CA GLU A 165 -6.86 -27.66 -13.96
C GLU A 165 -6.85 -26.47 -13.01
N ILE A 166 -6.02 -26.50 -11.95
CA ILE A 166 -5.82 -25.37 -11.03
C ILE A 166 -5.21 -24.20 -11.77
N PHE A 167 -4.16 -24.44 -12.55
CA PHE A 167 -3.51 -23.42 -13.37
C PHE A 167 -4.49 -22.82 -14.41
N GLU A 168 -5.27 -23.67 -15.10
CA GLU A 168 -6.28 -23.22 -16.05
C GLU A 168 -7.43 -22.43 -15.38
N ILE A 169 -7.78 -22.76 -14.14
CA ILE A 169 -8.79 -22.01 -13.39
C ILE A 169 -8.26 -20.64 -12.97
N LEU A 170 -7.03 -20.58 -12.45
CA LEU A 170 -6.37 -19.31 -12.14
C LEU A 170 -6.28 -18.46 -13.40
N ARG A 171 -5.81 -19.03 -14.51
CA ARG A 171 -5.73 -18.37 -15.81
C ARG A 171 -7.09 -17.89 -16.33
N LYS A 172 -8.13 -18.72 -16.27
CA LYS A 172 -9.49 -18.33 -16.68
C LYS A 172 -10.08 -17.24 -15.77
N ARG A 173 -9.79 -17.29 -14.47
CA ARG A 173 -10.26 -16.27 -13.51
C ARG A 173 -9.62 -14.90 -13.79
N PHE A 174 -8.33 -14.89 -14.14
CA PHE A 174 -7.65 -13.69 -14.61
C PHE A 174 -8.24 -13.20 -15.95
N GLN A 175 -8.48 -14.10 -16.92
CA GLN A 175 -9.08 -13.77 -18.22
C GLN A 175 -10.55 -13.31 -18.11
N GLN A 176 -11.33 -13.86 -17.20
CA GLN A 176 -12.74 -13.51 -17.03
C GLN A 176 -12.92 -12.13 -16.42
N LYS A 177 -12.05 -11.73 -15.49
CA LYS A 177 -12.02 -10.36 -14.97
C LYS A 177 -11.67 -9.33 -16.06
N ALA A 178 -10.76 -9.65 -16.96
CA ALA A 178 -10.43 -8.82 -18.11
C ALA A 178 -11.61 -8.65 -19.10
N LEU A 179 -12.52 -9.63 -19.17
CA LEU A 179 -13.71 -9.61 -20.03
C LEU A 179 -14.95 -8.96 -19.36
N GLU A 180 -15.03 -8.92 -18.05
CA GLU A 180 -16.17 -8.34 -17.31
C GLU A 180 -16.11 -6.81 -17.15
N GLY A 181 -15.18 -6.14 -17.85
CA GLY A 181 -15.27 -4.70 -18.11
C GLY A 181 -15.18 -3.82 -16.88
N MET A 182 -14.20 -4.00 -16.02
CA MET A 182 -13.67 -2.83 -15.30
C MET A 182 -12.88 -2.03 -16.34
N ASP A 183 -13.41 -0.89 -16.74
CA ASP A 183 -12.78 0.00 -17.72
C ASP A 183 -11.43 0.49 -17.21
N TRP A 184 -10.39 -0.25 -17.56
CA TRP A 184 -9.00 0.12 -17.31
C TRP A 184 -8.66 1.47 -17.93
N GLU A 185 -9.29 1.80 -19.04
CA GLU A 185 -9.08 3.04 -19.77
C GLU A 185 -9.53 4.28 -18.99
N GLU A 186 -10.50 4.14 -18.08
CA GLU A 186 -10.96 5.25 -17.24
C GLU A 186 -10.02 5.60 -16.04
N SER A 187 -9.12 4.71 -15.62
CA SER A 187 -8.28 4.98 -14.44
C SER A 187 -7.16 6.00 -14.70
N GLY A 188 -6.85 6.32 -15.93
CA GLY A 188 -5.75 7.21 -16.31
C GLY A 188 -4.34 6.66 -15.99
N ASP A 189 -4.23 5.63 -15.15
CA ASP A 189 -2.98 5.03 -14.69
C ASP A 189 -2.58 3.77 -15.46
N SER A 190 -3.49 3.22 -16.26
CA SER A 190 -3.30 1.96 -17.00
C SER A 190 -2.07 1.99 -17.90
N HIS A 191 -1.81 3.11 -18.59
CA HIS A 191 -0.64 3.26 -19.44
C HIS A 191 0.68 3.28 -18.63
N LEU A 192 0.67 3.85 -17.43
CA LEU A 192 1.86 3.90 -16.55
C LEU A 192 2.20 2.53 -15.97
N ILE A 193 1.17 1.71 -15.72
CA ILE A 193 1.32 0.35 -15.18
C ILE A 193 1.71 -0.64 -16.28
N ALA A 194 1.23 -0.45 -17.52
CA ALA A 194 1.54 -1.29 -18.66
C ALA A 194 3.06 -1.44 -18.91
N ASP A 195 3.84 -0.39 -18.59
CA ASP A 195 5.30 -0.42 -18.68
C ASP A 195 5.96 -1.47 -17.78
N PHE A 196 5.26 -1.95 -16.74
CA PHE A 196 5.80 -2.90 -15.76
C PHE A 196 5.17 -4.29 -15.84
N THR A 197 4.17 -4.49 -16.72
CA THR A 197 3.47 -5.77 -16.84
C THR A 197 3.93 -6.51 -18.09
N GLU A 198 4.47 -7.71 -17.90
CA GLU A 198 4.85 -8.62 -18.99
C GLU A 198 3.73 -9.62 -19.27
N PHE A 199 2.85 -9.86 -18.28
CA PHE A 199 1.80 -10.87 -18.31
C PHE A 199 0.51 -10.31 -17.71
N GLU A 200 -0.64 -10.85 -18.10
CA GLU A 200 -1.97 -10.42 -17.60
C GLU A 200 -2.09 -10.56 -16.07
N GLU A 201 -1.51 -11.63 -15.51
CA GLU A 201 -1.57 -11.89 -14.08
C GLU A 201 -0.81 -10.85 -13.26
N GLU A 202 0.26 -10.27 -13.82
CA GLU A 202 0.99 -9.15 -13.20
C GLU A 202 0.15 -7.88 -13.22
N ARG A 203 -0.66 -7.69 -14.26
CA ARG A 203 -1.58 -6.57 -14.38
C ARG A 203 -2.55 -6.53 -13.21
N ASP A 204 -3.17 -7.66 -12.86
CA ASP A 204 -4.07 -7.75 -11.71
C ASP A 204 -3.37 -7.41 -10.38
N TYR A 205 -2.12 -7.86 -10.21
CA TYR A 205 -1.32 -7.51 -9.04
C TYR A 205 -1.03 -6.00 -9.00
N PHE A 206 -0.56 -5.42 -10.10
CA PHE A 206 -0.26 -3.99 -10.16
C PHE A 206 -1.51 -3.13 -10.01
N GLU A 207 -2.65 -3.55 -10.53
CA GLU A 207 -3.94 -2.89 -10.31
C GLU A 207 -4.32 -2.89 -8.82
N MET A 208 -4.28 -4.05 -8.20
CA MET A 208 -4.59 -4.21 -6.78
C MET A 208 -3.72 -3.29 -5.91
N ILE A 209 -2.38 -3.30 -6.10
CA ILE A 209 -1.49 -2.45 -5.29
C ILE A 209 -1.62 -0.96 -5.63
N THR A 210 -1.99 -0.63 -6.87
CA THR A 210 -2.31 0.75 -7.28
C THR A 210 -3.51 1.25 -6.49
N TYR A 211 -4.58 0.50 -6.46
CA TYR A 211 -5.80 0.90 -5.78
C TYR A 211 -5.65 0.85 -4.25
N LYS A 212 -5.16 -0.25 -3.69
CA LYS A 212 -5.04 -0.44 -2.25
C LYS A 212 -4.01 0.50 -1.61
N THR A 213 -2.84 0.68 -2.22
CA THR A 213 -1.69 1.34 -1.58
C THR A 213 -1.29 2.65 -2.27
N SER A 214 -1.10 2.61 -3.61
CA SER A 214 -0.50 3.75 -4.33
C SER A 214 -1.48 4.92 -4.49
N SER A 215 -2.78 4.68 -4.59
CA SER A 215 -3.80 5.71 -4.77
C SER A 215 -3.74 6.82 -3.73
N LEU A 216 -3.58 6.47 -2.45
CA LEU A 216 -3.50 7.45 -1.36
C LEU A 216 -2.15 8.18 -1.32
N ILE A 217 -1.06 7.54 -1.76
CA ILE A 217 0.26 8.16 -1.89
C ILE A 217 0.27 9.14 -3.08
N LYS A 218 -0.29 8.73 -4.21
CA LYS A 218 -0.53 9.56 -5.39
C LYS A 218 -1.37 10.80 -5.05
N LEU A 219 -2.46 10.61 -4.30
CA LEU A 219 -3.30 11.71 -3.82
C LEU A 219 -2.50 12.67 -2.95
N ALA A 220 -1.65 12.18 -2.06
CA ALA A 220 -0.84 13.01 -1.17
C ALA A 220 0.09 13.95 -1.94
N THR A 221 0.81 13.43 -2.93
CA THR A 221 1.73 14.22 -3.74
C THR A 221 0.99 15.21 -4.64
N ARG A 222 -0.09 14.77 -5.29
CA ARG A 222 -0.95 15.63 -6.11
C ARG A 222 -1.53 16.81 -5.34
N ILE A 223 -2.13 16.55 -4.17
CA ILE A 223 -2.74 17.60 -3.34
C ILE A 223 -1.67 18.57 -2.83
N GLY A 224 -0.51 18.06 -2.43
CA GLY A 224 0.61 18.90 -2.03
C GLY A 224 1.02 19.87 -3.12
N ALA A 225 1.22 19.38 -4.34
CA ALA A 225 1.59 20.19 -5.49
C ALA A 225 0.48 21.19 -5.88
N THR A 226 -0.78 20.72 -5.93
CA THR A 226 -1.93 21.57 -6.31
C THR A 226 -2.12 22.73 -5.32
N LEU A 227 -2.16 22.45 -4.03
CA LEU A 227 -2.37 23.47 -3.00
C LEU A 227 -1.13 24.31 -2.73
N GLY A 228 0.06 23.81 -3.13
CA GLY A 228 1.31 24.56 -3.15
C GLY A 228 1.42 25.57 -4.30
N GLY A 229 0.47 25.55 -5.26
CA GLY A 229 0.47 26.44 -6.42
C GLY A 229 1.43 26.01 -7.52
N GLY A 230 1.71 24.70 -7.65
CA GLY A 230 2.52 24.14 -8.72
C GLY A 230 1.90 24.36 -10.10
N THR A 231 2.74 24.42 -11.13
CA THR A 231 2.27 24.36 -12.53
C THR A 231 1.64 23.01 -12.82
N GLN A 232 0.85 22.91 -13.90
CA GLN A 232 0.24 21.63 -14.28
C GLN A 232 1.30 20.53 -14.49
N GLU A 233 2.42 20.87 -15.12
CA GLU A 233 3.55 19.96 -15.34
C GLU A 233 4.16 19.46 -14.00
N GLU A 234 4.34 20.36 -13.02
CA GLU A 234 4.83 19.98 -11.69
C GLU A 234 3.81 19.12 -10.92
N ILE A 235 2.50 19.41 -11.06
CA ILE A 235 1.41 18.62 -10.46
C ILE A 235 1.38 17.23 -11.05
N ASP A 236 1.46 17.09 -12.38
CA ASP A 236 1.44 15.81 -13.07
C ASP A 236 2.68 14.97 -12.71
N ALA A 237 3.87 15.58 -12.75
CA ALA A 237 5.11 14.92 -12.35
C ALA A 237 5.08 14.41 -10.89
N LEU A 238 4.59 15.22 -9.95
CA LEU A 238 4.46 14.79 -8.55
C LEU A 238 3.35 13.74 -8.36
N THR A 239 2.30 13.79 -9.18
CA THR A 239 1.25 12.77 -9.20
C THR A 239 1.81 11.41 -9.62
N ASP A 240 2.58 11.37 -10.70
CA ASP A 240 3.22 10.16 -11.21
C ASP A 240 4.33 9.66 -10.27
N TYR A 241 5.14 10.59 -9.72
CA TYR A 241 6.08 10.24 -8.64
C TYR A 241 5.37 9.51 -7.48
N GLY A 242 4.22 10.03 -7.04
CA GLY A 242 3.43 9.43 -5.97
C GLY A 242 2.93 8.03 -6.31
N LEU A 243 2.49 7.81 -7.54
CA LEU A 243 2.09 6.50 -8.05
C LEU A 243 3.26 5.51 -7.99
N TYR A 244 4.39 5.85 -8.63
CA TYR A 244 5.55 4.97 -8.68
C TYR A 244 6.16 4.72 -7.30
N LEU A 245 6.21 5.74 -6.43
CA LEU A 245 6.64 5.55 -5.04
C LEU A 245 5.73 4.57 -4.29
N GLY A 246 4.42 4.64 -4.50
CA GLY A 246 3.44 3.75 -3.89
C GLY A 246 3.60 2.30 -4.36
N LEU A 247 3.80 2.08 -5.66
CA LEU A 247 4.08 0.78 -6.25
C LEU A 247 5.40 0.19 -5.69
N ALA A 248 6.47 0.98 -5.70
CA ALA A 248 7.76 0.56 -5.14
C ALA A 248 7.66 0.24 -3.65
N PHE A 249 6.88 1.02 -2.89
CA PHE A 249 6.66 0.80 -1.46
C PHE A 249 5.98 -0.54 -1.20
N GLN A 250 4.89 -0.87 -1.92
CA GLN A 250 4.18 -2.12 -1.74
C GLN A 250 5.02 -3.31 -2.18
N LEU A 251 5.62 -3.25 -3.38
CA LEU A 251 6.48 -4.33 -3.87
C LEU A 251 7.67 -4.58 -2.93
N ARG A 252 8.21 -3.54 -2.31
CA ARG A 252 9.25 -3.68 -1.29
C ARG A 252 8.73 -4.33 -0.02
N ASP A 253 7.53 -3.96 0.45
CA ASP A 253 6.90 -4.58 1.62
C ASP A 253 6.67 -6.08 1.39
N ASP A 254 6.18 -6.49 0.22
CA ASP A 254 6.00 -7.89 -0.14
C ASP A 254 7.34 -8.65 -0.13
N LEU A 255 8.40 -8.08 -0.72
CA LEU A 255 9.74 -8.67 -0.70
C LEU A 255 10.29 -8.80 0.73
N ILE A 256 10.14 -7.78 1.58
CA ILE A 256 10.57 -7.84 2.97
C ILE A 256 9.83 -8.96 3.71
N GLY A 257 8.53 -9.15 3.44
CA GLY A 257 7.70 -10.19 4.04
C GLY A 257 8.23 -11.61 3.86
N ILE A 258 8.99 -11.88 2.78
CA ILE A 258 9.56 -13.21 2.49
C ILE A 258 11.08 -13.28 2.72
N ILE A 259 11.83 -12.18 2.57
CA ILE A 259 13.29 -12.17 2.63
C ILE A 259 13.80 -11.97 4.05
N SER A 260 13.15 -11.14 4.86
CA SER A 260 13.60 -10.73 6.19
C SER A 260 13.46 -11.85 7.24
N ASP A 261 14.01 -11.64 8.41
CA ASP A 261 13.80 -12.49 9.59
C ASP A 261 12.73 -11.91 10.54
N GLU A 262 12.21 -12.75 11.44
CA GLU A 262 11.17 -12.37 12.41
C GLU A 262 11.58 -11.23 13.35
N LYS A 263 12.87 -11.17 13.73
CA LYS A 263 13.39 -10.13 14.63
C LYS A 263 13.31 -8.76 13.97
N THR A 264 13.55 -8.74 12.68
CA THR A 264 13.56 -7.57 11.84
C THR A 264 12.15 -7.08 11.51
N LEU A 265 11.23 -8.01 11.16
CA LEU A 265 9.84 -7.68 10.80
C LEU A 265 8.95 -7.27 11.97
N GLY A 266 9.26 -7.73 13.18
CA GLY A 266 8.36 -7.57 14.33
C GLY A 266 7.01 -8.30 14.20
N LYS A 267 6.88 -9.17 13.19
CA LYS A 267 5.75 -10.08 12.92
C LYS A 267 6.27 -11.39 12.31
N PRO A 268 5.49 -12.48 12.32
CA PRO A 268 5.89 -13.74 11.69
C PRO A 268 6.22 -13.56 10.21
N VAL A 269 7.36 -14.12 9.78
CA VAL A 269 7.77 -14.14 8.36
C VAL A 269 6.81 -15.03 7.56
N GLY A 270 6.50 -14.65 6.32
CA GLY A 270 5.69 -15.45 5.42
C GLY A 270 4.18 -15.37 5.68
N SER A 271 3.69 -14.28 6.30
CA SER A 271 2.25 -14.06 6.45
C SER A 271 1.53 -14.13 5.11
N ASP A 272 2.10 -13.54 4.05
CA ASP A 272 1.52 -13.56 2.71
C ASP A 272 1.44 -14.98 2.13
N ILE A 273 2.45 -15.81 2.42
CA ILE A 273 2.45 -17.23 2.04
C ILE A 273 1.32 -17.97 2.75
N ARG A 274 1.17 -17.79 4.09
CA ARG A 274 0.08 -18.42 4.87
C ARG A 274 -1.30 -17.97 4.40
N GLN A 275 -1.40 -16.74 3.91
CA GLN A 275 -2.64 -16.20 3.34
C GLN A 275 -2.84 -16.57 1.87
N GLY A 276 -1.90 -17.28 1.25
CA GLY A 276 -1.95 -17.67 -0.15
C GLY A 276 -1.95 -16.50 -1.12
N LYS A 277 -1.37 -15.35 -0.77
CA LYS A 277 -1.39 -14.14 -1.60
C LYS A 277 -0.61 -14.31 -2.90
N LEU A 278 -1.21 -13.86 -4.00
CA LEU A 278 -0.61 -13.81 -5.33
C LEU A 278 0.10 -12.47 -5.54
N ASN A 279 1.27 -12.34 -4.92
CA ASN A 279 2.15 -11.19 -5.19
C ASN A 279 3.09 -11.48 -6.38
N LEU A 280 3.87 -10.48 -6.80
CA LEU A 280 4.66 -10.55 -8.04
C LEU A 280 5.60 -11.77 -8.11
N TYR A 281 6.30 -12.09 -7.03
CA TYR A 281 7.22 -13.25 -7.00
C TYR A 281 6.46 -14.58 -7.02
N THR A 282 5.27 -14.66 -6.43
CA THR A 282 4.40 -15.85 -6.50
C THR A 282 3.88 -16.07 -7.92
N ILE A 283 3.41 -15.00 -8.57
CA ILE A 283 2.94 -15.03 -9.97
C ILE A 283 4.08 -15.51 -10.89
N PHE A 284 5.28 -14.95 -10.74
CA PHE A 284 6.43 -15.38 -11.53
C PHE A 284 6.77 -16.86 -11.30
N ALA A 285 6.77 -17.34 -10.06
CA ALA A 285 7.04 -18.73 -9.74
C ALA A 285 6.01 -19.67 -10.36
N LEU A 286 4.71 -19.35 -10.25
CA LEU A 286 3.63 -20.14 -10.85
C LEU A 286 3.76 -20.28 -12.37
N ARG A 287 4.37 -19.32 -13.05
CA ARG A 287 4.58 -19.35 -14.50
C ARG A 287 5.83 -20.12 -14.92
N ASN A 288 6.84 -20.18 -14.08
CA ASN A 288 8.17 -20.71 -14.45
C ASN A 288 8.51 -22.03 -13.80
N LEU A 289 7.76 -22.46 -12.78
CA LEU A 289 7.92 -23.78 -12.18
C LEU A 289 7.16 -24.84 -13.00
N GLU A 290 7.72 -26.04 -13.07
CA GLU A 290 7.15 -27.17 -13.80
C GLU A 290 7.10 -28.44 -12.95
N ASN A 291 6.19 -29.36 -13.30
CA ASN A 291 6.08 -30.70 -12.74
C ASN A 291 6.11 -30.76 -11.20
N SER A 292 7.07 -31.50 -10.64
CA SER A 292 7.16 -31.74 -9.19
C SER A 292 7.46 -30.49 -8.37
N GLU A 293 8.18 -29.52 -8.95
CA GLU A 293 8.48 -28.24 -8.23
C GLU A 293 7.24 -27.38 -8.13
N LEU A 294 6.44 -27.30 -9.18
CA LEU A 294 5.16 -26.60 -9.16
C LEU A 294 4.20 -27.24 -8.15
N SER A 295 4.12 -28.57 -8.13
CA SER A 295 3.29 -29.32 -7.17
C SER A 295 3.69 -29.03 -5.73
N GLU A 296 5.00 -29.10 -5.45
CA GLU A 296 5.53 -28.80 -4.12
C GLU A 296 5.24 -27.34 -3.72
N PHE A 297 5.44 -26.40 -4.64
CA PHE A 297 5.20 -24.99 -4.39
C PHE A 297 3.72 -24.70 -4.07
N LEU A 298 2.78 -25.25 -4.87
CA LEU A 298 1.34 -25.13 -4.63
C LEU A 298 0.91 -25.75 -3.31
N GLU A 299 1.45 -26.92 -2.95
CA GLU A 299 1.17 -27.55 -1.66
C GLU A 299 1.64 -26.67 -0.49
N LEU A 300 2.85 -26.13 -0.58
CA LEU A 300 3.40 -25.22 0.43
C LEU A 300 2.59 -23.92 0.55
N MET A 301 2.20 -23.31 -0.58
CA MET A 301 1.34 -22.09 -0.58
C MET A 301 -0.02 -22.32 0.11
N ARG A 302 -0.50 -23.56 0.14
CA ARG A 302 -1.78 -23.90 0.78
C ARG A 302 -1.66 -24.28 2.26
N LYS A 303 -0.52 -24.84 2.68
CA LYS A 303 -0.38 -25.51 3.97
C LYS A 303 0.76 -24.96 4.83
N ALA A 304 1.69 -24.16 4.28
CA ALA A 304 2.86 -23.73 5.01
C ALA A 304 2.48 -22.90 6.24
N ASP A 305 2.78 -23.43 7.41
CA ASP A 305 2.46 -22.80 8.71
C ASP A 305 3.71 -22.61 9.59
N ASN A 306 4.73 -23.39 9.37
CA ASN A 306 5.95 -23.37 10.18
C ASN A 306 7.15 -22.75 9.43
N LYS A 307 8.18 -22.42 10.20
CA LYS A 307 9.39 -21.74 9.69
C LYS A 307 10.12 -22.55 8.63
N THR A 308 10.15 -23.86 8.74
CA THR A 308 10.87 -24.76 7.79
C THR A 308 10.17 -24.73 6.43
N GLU A 309 8.86 -24.80 6.40
CA GLU A 309 8.06 -24.71 5.17
C GLU A 309 8.21 -23.34 4.49
N ILE A 310 8.14 -22.26 5.26
CA ILE A 310 8.37 -20.90 4.73
C ILE A 310 9.80 -20.76 4.14
N GLN A 311 10.80 -21.33 4.80
CA GLN A 311 12.17 -21.34 4.26
C GLN A 311 12.25 -22.17 2.96
N ARG A 312 11.49 -23.26 2.86
CA ARG A 312 11.43 -24.05 1.62
C ARG A 312 10.77 -23.26 0.49
N VAL A 313 9.65 -22.55 0.76
CA VAL A 313 9.04 -21.64 -0.22
C VAL A 313 10.04 -20.58 -0.67
N ARG A 314 10.72 -19.91 0.26
CA ARG A 314 11.74 -18.91 -0.07
C ARG A 314 12.83 -19.48 -0.97
N LYS A 315 13.29 -20.69 -0.70
CA LYS A 315 14.30 -21.36 -1.53
C LYS A 315 13.80 -21.60 -2.94
N ILE A 316 12.58 -22.12 -3.12
CA ILE A 316 11.97 -22.32 -4.44
C ILE A 316 11.88 -21.00 -5.20
N LEU A 317 11.44 -19.92 -4.54
CA LEU A 317 11.34 -18.59 -5.14
C LEU A 317 12.69 -18.01 -5.55
N ASP A 318 13.75 -18.32 -4.82
CA ASP A 318 15.12 -17.89 -5.14
C ASP A 318 15.70 -18.72 -6.30
N ASP A 319 15.58 -20.04 -6.22
CA ASP A 319 16.10 -20.99 -7.22
C ASP A 319 15.45 -20.76 -8.61
N CYS A 320 14.16 -20.47 -8.68
CA CYS A 320 13.45 -20.16 -9.93
C CYS A 320 13.65 -18.72 -10.43
N GLY A 321 14.35 -17.87 -9.68
CA GLY A 321 14.65 -16.48 -10.06
C GLY A 321 13.54 -15.47 -9.74
N ALA A 322 12.43 -15.87 -9.08
CA ALA A 322 11.30 -15.03 -8.78
C ALA A 322 11.65 -13.82 -7.89
N LEU A 323 12.50 -14.03 -6.87
CA LEU A 323 12.95 -12.94 -6.00
C LEU A 323 13.83 -11.94 -6.73
N LYS A 324 14.67 -12.40 -7.67
CA LYS A 324 15.48 -11.53 -8.52
C LYS A 324 14.59 -10.69 -9.44
N TYR A 325 13.63 -11.33 -10.10
CA TYR A 325 12.66 -10.66 -10.98
C TYR A 325 11.93 -9.52 -10.25
N ALA A 326 11.36 -9.80 -9.08
CA ALA A 326 10.67 -8.79 -8.28
C ALA A 326 11.59 -7.63 -7.84
N LYS A 327 12.85 -7.92 -7.48
CA LYS A 327 13.86 -6.89 -7.16
C LYS A 327 14.21 -6.02 -8.36
N ASP A 328 14.29 -6.60 -9.55
CA ASP A 328 14.62 -5.84 -10.76
C ASP A 328 13.43 -4.96 -11.19
N LYS A 329 12.18 -5.43 -11.06
CA LYS A 329 10.97 -4.60 -11.22
C LYS A 329 10.93 -3.45 -10.21
N LEU A 330 11.22 -3.71 -8.94
CA LEU A 330 11.29 -2.67 -7.90
C LEU A 330 12.27 -1.54 -8.28
N LYS A 331 13.45 -1.88 -8.78
CA LYS A 331 14.45 -0.90 -9.22
C LYS A 331 13.96 -0.09 -10.42
N SER A 332 13.31 -0.75 -11.40
CA SER A 332 12.76 -0.08 -12.57
C SER A 332 11.67 0.93 -12.20
N ILE A 333 10.74 0.53 -11.31
CA ILE A 333 9.68 1.41 -10.80
C ILE A 333 10.26 2.60 -10.05
N ALA A 334 11.26 2.36 -9.20
CA ALA A 334 11.92 3.41 -8.46
C ALA A 334 12.68 4.40 -9.35
N GLN A 335 13.29 3.93 -10.44
CA GLN A 335 13.92 4.81 -11.44
C GLN A 335 12.87 5.72 -12.10
N LYS A 336 11.71 5.17 -12.50
CA LYS A 336 10.60 5.97 -13.04
C LYS A 336 10.14 7.05 -12.06
N ALA A 337 10.06 6.74 -10.75
CA ALA A 337 9.75 7.74 -9.73
C ALA A 337 10.81 8.86 -9.67
N GLN A 338 12.11 8.51 -9.75
CA GLN A 338 13.18 9.52 -9.76
C GLN A 338 13.12 10.40 -11.01
N ASP A 339 12.83 9.83 -12.17
CA ASP A 339 12.75 10.53 -13.44
C ASP A 339 11.69 11.65 -13.40
N GLN A 340 10.55 11.42 -12.72
CA GLN A 340 9.51 12.43 -12.54
C GLN A 340 10.01 13.70 -11.80
N LEU A 341 10.94 13.52 -10.87
CA LEU A 341 11.49 14.65 -10.13
C LEU A 341 12.37 15.59 -10.98
N SER A 342 12.76 15.18 -12.19
CA SER A 342 13.58 16.02 -13.09
C SER A 342 12.85 17.32 -13.49
N THR A 343 11.52 17.31 -13.55
CA THR A 343 10.65 18.46 -13.85
C THR A 343 10.72 19.55 -12.77
N LEU A 344 11.04 19.16 -11.53
CA LEU A 344 11.03 20.07 -10.40
C LEU A 344 12.34 20.88 -10.30
N ARG A 345 12.26 22.09 -9.77
CA ARG A 345 13.43 22.91 -9.41
C ARG A 345 14.29 22.22 -8.36
N ASP A 346 15.60 22.47 -8.38
CA ASP A 346 16.54 21.94 -7.39
C ASP A 346 16.36 22.60 -6.02
N THR A 347 15.57 21.98 -5.18
CA THR A 347 15.21 22.44 -3.83
C THR A 347 15.51 21.36 -2.79
N ALA A 348 15.62 21.76 -1.52
CA ALA A 348 15.78 20.80 -0.42
C ALA A 348 14.62 19.78 -0.32
N PRO A 349 13.33 20.15 -0.52
CA PRO A 349 12.23 19.21 -0.61
C PRO A 349 12.39 18.19 -1.75
N LYS A 350 12.75 18.61 -2.98
CA LYS A 350 13.04 17.68 -4.11
C LYS A 350 14.13 16.67 -3.73
N ILE A 351 15.22 17.14 -3.13
CA ILE A 351 16.30 16.24 -2.67
C ILE A 351 15.76 15.26 -1.61
N THR A 352 14.84 15.68 -0.75
CA THR A 352 14.22 14.82 0.26
C THR A 352 13.32 13.77 -0.39
N LEU A 353 12.51 14.14 -1.39
CA LEU A 353 11.69 13.21 -2.17
C LEU A 353 12.56 12.16 -2.88
N ASN A 354 13.68 12.58 -3.52
CA ASN A 354 14.60 11.66 -4.16
C ASN A 354 15.26 10.69 -3.16
N LYS A 355 15.65 11.15 -1.98
CA LYS A 355 16.18 10.29 -0.92
C LYS A 355 15.14 9.33 -0.36
N LEU A 356 13.86 9.71 -0.37
CA LEU A 356 12.79 8.86 0.13
C LEU A 356 12.56 7.64 -0.77
N ILE A 357 12.62 7.81 -2.11
CA ILE A 357 12.53 6.66 -3.01
C ILE A 357 13.73 5.73 -2.87
N LEU A 358 14.96 6.27 -2.77
CA LEU A 358 16.15 5.48 -2.52
C LEU A 358 16.03 4.70 -1.20
N PHE A 359 15.61 5.37 -0.13
CA PHE A 359 15.36 4.72 1.16
C PHE A 359 14.31 3.60 1.05
N THR A 360 13.27 3.78 0.22
CA THR A 360 12.24 2.75 0.00
C THR A 360 12.82 1.48 -0.62
N ILE A 361 13.77 1.60 -1.55
CA ILE A 361 14.42 0.45 -2.20
C ILE A 361 15.41 -0.23 -1.25
N GLU A 362 16.17 0.57 -0.49
CA GLU A 362 17.31 0.09 0.30
C GLU A 362 16.92 -0.39 1.70
N ARG A 363 15.75 0.00 2.22
CA ARG A 363 15.36 -0.37 3.57
C ARG A 363 15.27 -1.88 3.72
N GLU A 364 15.86 -2.38 4.79
CA GLU A 364 15.77 -3.78 5.18
C GLU A 364 14.62 -4.03 6.18
N PHE A 365 14.07 -2.94 6.78
CA PHE A 365 12.99 -2.98 7.78
C PHE A 365 12.25 -1.63 7.90
#